data_a16291b2324ae0ba84c4e9f4e7bd4c72
#
_entry.id   a16291b2324ae0ba84c4e9f4e7bd4c72
#
_cell.length_a   1.000
_cell.length_b   1.000
_cell.length_c   1.000
_cell.angle_alpha   90.00
_cell.angle_beta   90.00
_cell.angle_gamma   90.00
#
_symmetry.space_group_name_H-M   'P 1'
#
loop_
_entity.id
_entity.type
_entity.pdbx_description
1 polymer ?
#
loop_
_entity_poly.entity_id
_entity_poly.type
_entity_poly.pdbx_seq_one_letter_code
_entity_poly.pdbx_strand_id
1 'polypeptide(L)'
;LDKFGYPYCRGRLYNSIEIDNGQYDDVKEIFWACGACFFIRKKVFDLTNGFDNKFWAHMEEIDLCWRTQNLGYKIKYIYKSKVYHQNAGTLGQNSPKKTYLDFRNQLYMLTKNYKGNIFILLFFKVFVDFIISVFFLITRGIKHSLAIFHAYLSFYKQLKHLIIIRNRTNRKVIHYNTFSIVFNFIGLKRL
;
A
#
# COMPACT_ATOMS: atom_id res chain seq x y z
N LEU A 1 5.84 1.61 3.72
CA LEU A 1 4.49 1.79 4.26
C LEU A 1 4.57 2.36 5.68
N ASP A 2 3.49 3.03 6.10
CA ASP A 2 3.28 3.26 7.52
C ASP A 2 2.65 2.02 8.21
N LYS A 3 2.47 2.07 9.53
CA LYS A 3 1.91 0.95 10.31
C LYS A 3 0.51 0.52 9.83
N PHE A 4 -0.29 1.46 9.33
CA PHE A 4 -1.65 1.22 8.85
C PHE A 4 -1.72 0.85 7.36
N GLY A 5 -0.57 0.67 6.70
CA GLY A 5 -0.47 0.21 5.32
C GLY A 5 -0.61 1.30 4.27
N TYR A 6 -0.59 2.57 4.65
CA TYR A 6 -0.57 3.65 3.67
C TYR A 6 0.79 3.75 2.99
N PRO A 7 0.84 3.69 1.65
CA PRO A 7 2.08 3.76 0.91
C PRO A 7 2.62 5.19 0.83
N TYR A 8 3.93 5.31 0.89
CA TYR A 8 4.68 6.53 0.60
C TYR A 8 5.97 6.21 -0.12
N CYS A 9 6.51 7.18 -0.84
CA CYS A 9 7.75 7.07 -1.58
C CYS A 9 8.82 8.00 -0.99
N ARG A 10 10.08 7.67 -1.19
CA ARG A 10 11.20 8.61 -0.95
C ARG A 10 10.98 9.85 -1.82
N GLY A 11 11.16 11.03 -1.24
CA GLY A 11 10.99 12.30 -1.93
C GLY A 11 9.56 12.67 -2.29
N ARG A 12 8.57 11.86 -1.89
CA ARG A 12 7.16 12.16 -2.13
C ARG A 12 6.26 11.72 -1.00
N LEU A 13 5.60 12.70 -0.37
CA LEU A 13 4.58 12.47 0.63
C LEU A 13 3.31 13.26 0.22
N TYR A 14 2.23 12.55 -0.17
CA TYR A 14 1.01 13.13 -0.74
C TYR A 14 1.30 14.04 -1.95
N ASN A 15 1.00 15.33 -1.81
CA ASN A 15 1.23 16.36 -2.83
C ASN A 15 2.59 17.07 -2.69
N SER A 16 3.33 16.80 -1.61
CA SER A 16 4.67 17.32 -1.43
C SER A 16 5.66 16.44 -2.20
N ILE A 17 6.36 17.03 -3.15
CA ILE A 17 7.38 16.38 -3.96
C ILE A 17 8.66 17.16 -3.76
N GLU A 18 9.71 16.46 -3.32
CA GLU A 18 11.06 17.05 -3.23
C GLU A 18 11.69 17.15 -4.60
N ILE A 19 12.46 18.22 -4.81
CA ILE A 19 13.30 18.35 -6.02
C ILE A 19 14.47 17.39 -5.86
N ASP A 20 14.69 16.55 -6.88
CA ASP A 20 15.84 15.64 -6.91
C ASP A 20 17.10 16.41 -7.32
N ASN A 21 18.02 16.59 -6.37
CA ASN A 21 19.33 17.18 -6.55
C ASN A 21 20.46 16.15 -6.39
N GLY A 22 20.16 14.86 -6.66
CA GLY A 22 21.11 13.76 -6.48
C GLY A 22 21.09 13.10 -5.10
N GLN A 23 20.23 13.57 -4.16
CA GLN A 23 20.11 13.00 -2.81
C GLN A 23 19.55 11.56 -2.81
N TYR A 24 19.05 11.09 -3.95
CA TYR A 24 18.53 9.74 -4.16
C TYR A 24 19.43 8.88 -5.06
N ASP A 25 20.62 9.35 -5.41
CA ASP A 25 21.58 8.65 -6.28
C ASP A 25 22.30 7.53 -5.49
N ASP A 26 21.53 6.59 -4.98
CA ASP A 26 22.00 5.45 -4.21
C ASP A 26 21.44 4.11 -4.72
N VAL A 27 22.04 3.02 -4.26
CA VAL A 27 21.46 1.67 -4.36
C VAL A 27 21.01 1.27 -2.96
N LYS A 28 19.70 1.17 -2.74
CA LYS A 28 19.14 0.98 -1.41
C LYS A 28 18.14 -0.18 -1.36
N GLU A 29 18.13 -0.91 -0.25
CA GLU A 29 17.03 -1.84 0.03
C GLU A 29 15.76 -1.05 0.36
N ILE A 30 14.68 -1.42 -0.30
CA ILE A 30 13.36 -0.77 -0.16
C ILE A 30 12.32 -1.83 0.18
N PHE A 31 11.20 -1.40 0.77
CA PHE A 31 10.12 -2.31 1.10
C PHE A 31 9.27 -2.69 -0.13
N TRP A 32 9.01 -1.78 -1.04
CA TRP A 32 8.22 -2.04 -2.23
C TRP A 32 8.71 -1.22 -3.42
N ALA A 33 8.53 -1.76 -4.61
CA ALA A 33 8.81 -1.12 -5.88
C ALA A 33 7.49 -0.77 -6.58
N CYS A 34 7.47 0.38 -7.29
CA CYS A 34 6.30 0.82 -8.02
C CYS A 34 5.97 -0.12 -9.18
N GLY A 35 4.69 -0.46 -9.34
CA GLY A 35 4.18 -1.29 -10.43
C GLY A 35 4.39 -0.72 -11.84
N ALA A 36 4.73 0.58 -11.94
CA ALA A 36 5.04 1.20 -13.23
C ALA A 36 6.26 0.57 -13.91
N CYS A 37 7.29 0.20 -13.14
CA CYS A 37 8.43 -0.55 -13.65
C CYS A 37 9.22 -1.20 -12.51
N PHE A 38 9.28 -2.52 -12.51
CA PHE A 38 10.22 -3.29 -11.70
C PHE A 38 10.60 -4.60 -12.38
N PHE A 39 11.74 -5.15 -12.01
CA PHE A 39 12.19 -6.46 -12.49
C PHE A 39 12.15 -7.46 -11.33
N ILE A 40 11.63 -8.65 -11.59
CA ILE A 40 11.60 -9.75 -10.65
C ILE A 40 12.14 -11.00 -11.32
N ARG A 41 12.93 -11.80 -10.60
CA ARG A 41 13.37 -13.10 -11.10
C ARG A 41 12.18 -14.02 -11.30
N LYS A 42 12.06 -14.66 -12.46
CA LYS A 42 10.96 -15.57 -12.79
C LYS A 42 10.69 -16.59 -11.68
N LYS A 43 11.75 -17.23 -11.17
CA LYS A 43 11.66 -18.17 -10.04
C LYS A 43 10.99 -17.56 -8.80
N VAL A 44 11.29 -16.31 -8.47
CA VAL A 44 10.71 -15.62 -7.30
C VAL A 44 9.26 -15.28 -7.55
N PHE A 45 8.93 -14.81 -8.75
CA PHE A 45 7.56 -14.54 -9.19
C PHE A 45 6.68 -15.79 -9.06
N ASP A 46 7.18 -16.94 -9.53
CA ASP A 46 6.48 -18.21 -9.46
C ASP A 46 6.31 -18.69 -8.01
N LEU A 47 7.36 -18.60 -7.17
CA LEU A 47 7.29 -18.96 -5.75
C LEU A 47 6.29 -18.09 -4.95
N THR A 48 6.05 -16.87 -5.40
CA THR A 48 5.04 -15.98 -4.81
C THR A 48 3.65 -16.19 -5.40
N ASN A 49 3.48 -17.04 -6.41
CA ASN A 49 2.27 -17.19 -7.22
C ASN A 49 1.87 -15.89 -7.95
N GLY A 50 2.84 -15.03 -8.30
CA GLY A 50 2.61 -13.81 -9.06
C GLY A 50 1.72 -12.78 -8.38
N PHE A 51 1.01 -11.99 -9.19
CA PHE A 51 0.01 -11.04 -8.69
C PHE A 51 -1.27 -11.75 -8.22
N ASP A 52 -1.83 -11.27 -7.13
CA ASP A 52 -3.13 -11.75 -6.63
C ASP A 52 -4.27 -11.03 -7.37
N ASN A 53 -4.99 -11.75 -8.22
CA ASN A 53 -6.07 -11.22 -9.06
C ASN A 53 -7.22 -10.55 -8.26
N LYS A 54 -7.32 -10.81 -6.96
CA LYS A 54 -8.30 -10.14 -6.08
C LYS A 54 -8.07 -8.64 -5.94
N PHE A 55 -6.85 -8.17 -6.19
CA PHE A 55 -6.54 -6.75 -6.14
C PHE A 55 -7.10 -5.97 -7.33
N TRP A 56 -7.10 -6.54 -8.53
CA TRP A 56 -7.43 -5.94 -9.82
C TRP A 56 -6.50 -4.80 -10.21
N ALA A 57 -6.39 -3.76 -9.38
CA ALA A 57 -5.46 -2.63 -9.54
C ALA A 57 -5.21 -1.97 -8.17
N HIS A 58 -4.05 -1.38 -8.00
CA HIS A 58 -3.52 -0.74 -6.78
C HIS A 58 -3.20 -1.72 -5.65
N MET A 59 -2.04 -1.58 -5.04
CA MET A 59 -1.48 -2.38 -3.95
C MET A 59 -1.07 -3.83 -4.33
N GLU A 60 -1.36 -4.31 -5.56
CA GLU A 60 -0.96 -5.64 -6.00
C GLU A 60 0.55 -5.81 -6.05
N GLU A 61 1.27 -4.78 -6.46
CA GLU A 61 2.73 -4.75 -6.49
C GLU A 61 3.32 -4.71 -5.08
N ILE A 62 2.69 -3.98 -4.17
CA ILE A 62 3.12 -3.90 -2.77
C ILE A 62 2.89 -5.25 -2.07
N ASP A 63 1.75 -5.89 -2.31
CA ASP A 63 1.46 -7.24 -1.81
C ASP A 63 2.48 -8.26 -2.34
N LEU A 64 2.81 -8.21 -3.62
CA LEU A 64 3.84 -9.06 -4.23
C LEU A 64 5.22 -8.82 -3.60
N CYS A 65 5.59 -7.55 -3.43
CA CYS A 65 6.84 -7.17 -2.78
C CYS A 65 6.93 -7.69 -1.34
N TRP A 66 5.84 -7.60 -0.58
CA TRP A 66 5.79 -8.08 0.79
C TRP A 66 5.91 -9.60 0.87
N ARG A 67 5.19 -10.34 0.01
CA ARG A 67 5.33 -11.81 -0.09
C ARG A 67 6.73 -12.24 -0.49
N THR A 68 7.34 -11.51 -1.42
CA THR A 68 8.74 -11.72 -1.85
C THR A 68 9.71 -11.62 -0.67
N GLN A 69 9.57 -10.58 0.15
CA GLN A 69 10.41 -10.40 1.33
C GLN A 69 10.12 -11.43 2.43
N ASN A 70 8.87 -11.86 2.60
CA ASN A 70 8.52 -12.92 3.52
C ASN A 70 9.19 -14.27 3.16
N LEU A 71 9.56 -14.47 1.89
CA LEU A 71 10.38 -15.59 1.42
C LEU A 71 11.89 -15.37 1.64
N GLY A 72 12.31 -14.22 2.16
CA GLY A 72 13.72 -13.90 2.43
C GLY A 72 14.45 -13.17 1.30
N TYR A 73 13.76 -12.83 0.21
CA TYR A 73 14.36 -12.02 -0.86
C TYR A 73 14.36 -10.54 -0.53
N LYS A 74 15.28 -9.80 -1.13
CA LYS A 74 15.44 -8.36 -0.96
C LYS A 74 14.98 -7.62 -2.21
N ILE A 75 14.46 -6.43 -2.02
CA ILE A 75 14.07 -5.50 -3.09
C ILE A 75 15.04 -4.34 -3.06
N LYS A 76 15.58 -3.96 -4.22
CA LYS A 76 16.57 -2.88 -4.33
C LYS A 76 16.06 -1.80 -5.27
N TYR A 77 16.23 -0.58 -4.84
CA TYR A 77 16.16 0.61 -5.68
C TYR A 77 17.54 0.83 -6.34
N ILE A 78 17.53 1.12 -7.64
CA ILE A 78 18.73 1.39 -8.44
C ILE A 78 18.52 2.71 -9.16
N TYR A 79 19.17 3.78 -8.72
CA TYR A 79 18.97 5.15 -9.21
C TYR A 79 19.29 5.33 -10.70
N LYS A 80 20.22 4.52 -11.26
CA LYS A 80 20.56 4.57 -12.69
C LYS A 80 19.46 4.10 -13.60
N SER A 81 18.46 3.32 -13.10
CA SER A 81 17.33 2.84 -13.85
C SER A 81 16.21 3.87 -13.77
N LYS A 82 16.10 4.73 -14.76
CA LYS A 82 15.09 5.80 -14.84
C LYS A 82 13.99 5.42 -15.84
N VAL A 83 12.75 5.55 -15.41
CA VAL A 83 11.57 5.30 -16.25
C VAL A 83 10.61 6.47 -16.13
N TYR A 84 10.17 6.95 -17.26
CA TYR A 84 9.13 7.98 -17.35
C TYR A 84 7.76 7.32 -17.38
N HIS A 85 6.92 7.64 -16.40
CA HIS A 85 5.60 7.03 -16.23
C HIS A 85 4.49 8.08 -16.36
N GLN A 86 3.58 7.85 -17.31
CA GLN A 86 2.37 8.66 -17.44
C GLN A 86 1.36 8.23 -16.38
N ASN A 87 1.18 9.08 -15.36
CA ASN A 87 0.20 8.83 -14.30
C ASN A 87 -1.24 8.81 -14.82
N ALA A 88 -2.11 8.04 -14.16
CA ALA A 88 -3.56 8.01 -14.39
C ALA A 88 -4.02 7.41 -15.74
N GLY A 89 -3.19 6.61 -16.41
CA GLY A 89 -3.57 5.97 -17.67
C GLY A 89 -4.77 5.00 -17.58
N THR A 90 -4.97 4.36 -16.42
CA THR A 90 -6.06 3.37 -16.23
C THR A 90 -7.24 3.92 -15.45
N LEU A 91 -6.98 4.70 -14.41
CA LEU A 91 -7.99 5.32 -13.55
C LEU A 91 -7.61 6.78 -13.29
N GLY A 92 -8.55 7.71 -13.47
CA GLY A 92 -8.33 9.12 -13.14
C GLY A 92 -7.88 9.29 -11.68
N GLN A 93 -6.97 10.25 -11.45
CA GLN A 93 -6.37 10.47 -10.11
C GLN A 93 -7.42 10.70 -9.00
N ASN A 94 -8.54 11.36 -9.33
CA ASN A 94 -9.63 11.68 -8.41
C ASN A 94 -10.87 10.78 -8.60
N SER A 95 -10.69 9.53 -9.02
CA SER A 95 -11.80 8.60 -9.17
C SER A 95 -12.21 7.99 -7.84
N PRO A 96 -13.51 8.02 -7.46
CA PRO A 96 -14.03 7.28 -6.31
C PRO A 96 -13.74 5.78 -6.38
N LYS A 97 -13.71 5.20 -7.60
CA LYS A 97 -13.30 3.82 -7.83
C LYS A 97 -11.86 3.57 -7.37
N LYS A 98 -10.95 4.50 -7.64
CA LYS A 98 -9.57 4.42 -7.14
C LYS A 98 -9.55 4.45 -5.60
N THR A 99 -10.27 5.38 -4.97
CA THR A 99 -10.39 5.43 -3.51
C THR A 99 -10.90 4.10 -2.93
N TYR A 100 -11.94 3.54 -3.51
CA TYR A 100 -12.46 2.22 -3.11
C TYR A 100 -11.38 1.13 -3.18
N LEU A 101 -10.65 1.05 -4.28
CA LEU A 101 -9.61 0.04 -4.48
C LEU A 101 -8.44 0.24 -3.51
N ASP A 102 -7.98 1.46 -3.33
CA ASP A 102 -6.88 1.78 -2.42
C ASP A 102 -7.18 1.31 -0.99
N PHE A 103 -8.37 1.62 -0.45
CA PHE A 103 -8.75 1.23 0.91
C PHE A 103 -9.04 -0.28 1.02
N ARG A 104 -9.80 -0.86 0.08
CA ARG A 104 -10.08 -2.30 0.09
C ARG A 104 -8.80 -3.13 0.01
N ASN A 105 -7.92 -2.77 -0.90
CA ASN A 105 -6.71 -3.52 -1.17
C ASN A 105 -5.68 -3.37 -0.04
N GLN A 106 -5.62 -2.21 0.63
CA GLN A 106 -4.83 -2.07 1.86
C GLN A 106 -5.30 -3.05 2.94
N LEU A 107 -6.61 -3.18 3.15
CA LEU A 107 -7.17 -4.12 4.12
C LEU A 107 -6.83 -5.57 3.76
N TYR A 108 -6.90 -5.93 2.46
CA TYR A 108 -6.53 -7.26 1.96
C TYR A 108 -5.04 -7.55 2.21
N MET A 109 -4.18 -6.64 1.79
CA MET A 109 -2.73 -6.75 1.92
C MET A 109 -2.30 -6.88 3.38
N LEU A 110 -2.80 -6.01 4.27
CA LEU A 110 -2.53 -6.07 5.70
C LEU A 110 -3.00 -7.38 6.31
N THR A 111 -4.23 -7.81 6.01
CA THR A 111 -4.77 -9.05 6.56
C THR A 111 -3.94 -10.26 6.17
N LYS A 112 -3.46 -10.33 4.94
CA LYS A 112 -2.62 -11.43 4.46
C LYS A 112 -1.23 -11.43 5.07
N ASN A 113 -0.57 -10.27 5.17
CA ASN A 113 0.87 -10.18 5.33
C ASN A 113 1.33 -9.63 6.70
N TYR A 114 0.49 -8.91 7.45
CA TYR A 114 0.90 -8.30 8.70
C TYR A 114 1.35 -9.33 9.75
N LYS A 115 2.56 -9.16 10.31
CA LYS A 115 3.17 -10.10 11.27
C LYS A 115 2.47 -10.13 12.63
N GLY A 116 1.95 -9.00 13.09
CA GLY A 116 1.35 -8.86 14.42
C GLY A 116 -0.11 -9.33 14.50
N ASN A 117 -0.80 -8.99 15.58
CA ASN A 117 -2.22 -9.24 15.75
C ASN A 117 -3.02 -8.36 14.79
N ILE A 118 -3.61 -8.97 13.78
CA ILE A 118 -4.34 -8.26 12.72
C ILE A 118 -5.62 -7.62 13.24
N PHE A 119 -6.31 -8.23 14.20
CA PHE A 119 -7.57 -7.70 14.73
C PHE A 119 -7.35 -6.39 15.49
N ILE A 120 -6.28 -6.31 16.28
CA ILE A 120 -5.87 -5.07 16.95
C ILE A 120 -5.53 -4.00 15.92
N LEU A 121 -4.76 -4.35 14.87
CA LEU A 121 -4.43 -3.39 13.82
C LEU A 121 -5.66 -2.88 13.10
N LEU A 122 -6.57 -3.77 12.70
CA LEU A 122 -7.81 -3.41 12.00
C LEU A 122 -8.72 -2.54 12.85
N PHE A 123 -8.79 -2.80 14.16
CA PHE A 123 -9.55 -1.96 15.09
C PHE A 123 -9.08 -0.50 15.04
N PHE A 124 -7.77 -0.24 15.18
CA PHE A 124 -7.24 1.11 15.07
C PHE A 124 -7.33 1.69 13.66
N LYS A 125 -7.16 0.84 12.64
CA LYS A 125 -7.26 1.28 11.24
C LYS A 125 -8.66 1.82 10.91
N VAL A 126 -9.72 1.21 11.43
CA VAL A 126 -11.10 1.72 11.25
C VAL A 126 -11.21 3.17 11.71
N PHE A 127 -10.61 3.55 12.84
CA PHE A 127 -10.63 4.94 13.33
C PHE A 127 -9.86 5.88 12.41
N VAL A 128 -8.66 5.46 11.95
CA VAL A 128 -7.85 6.27 11.03
C VAL A 128 -8.59 6.47 9.70
N ASP A 129 -9.15 5.39 9.14
CA ASP A 129 -9.88 5.44 7.87
C ASP A 129 -11.19 6.25 8.00
N PHE A 130 -11.83 6.23 9.17
CA PHE A 130 -12.99 7.07 9.45
C PHE A 130 -12.62 8.56 9.42
N ILE A 131 -11.51 8.96 10.05
CA ILE A 131 -11.01 10.34 9.99
C ILE A 131 -10.75 10.75 8.54
N ILE A 132 -10.11 9.89 7.74
CA ILE A 132 -9.87 10.15 6.33
C ILE A 132 -11.19 10.25 5.54
N SER A 133 -12.17 9.41 5.87
CA SER A 133 -13.49 9.44 5.23
C SER A 133 -14.22 10.75 5.46
N VAL A 134 -14.16 11.30 6.69
CA VAL A 134 -14.71 12.62 7.03
C VAL A 134 -13.94 13.73 6.30
N PHE A 135 -12.62 13.66 6.27
CA PHE A 135 -11.79 14.58 5.50
C PHE A 135 -12.12 14.54 4.00
N PHE A 136 -12.31 13.35 3.41
CA PHE A 136 -12.70 13.22 2.01
C PHE A 136 -14.12 13.68 1.74
N LEU A 137 -15.04 13.54 2.71
CA LEU A 137 -16.39 14.09 2.58
C LEU A 137 -16.35 15.61 2.35
N ILE A 138 -15.48 16.31 3.08
CA ILE A 138 -15.32 17.78 3.01
C ILE A 138 -14.54 18.19 1.75
N THR A 139 -13.45 17.48 1.42
CA THR A 139 -12.49 17.94 0.39
C THR A 139 -12.71 17.35 -0.99
N ARG A 140 -13.32 16.15 -1.09
CA ARG A 140 -13.50 15.40 -2.34
C ARG A 140 -14.95 15.03 -2.64
N GLY A 141 -15.86 15.28 -1.67
CA GLY A 141 -17.28 14.99 -1.77
C GLY A 141 -17.69 13.59 -1.35
N ILE A 142 -19.00 13.41 -1.20
CA ILE A 142 -19.66 12.22 -0.62
C ILE A 142 -19.28 10.90 -1.33
N LYS A 143 -19.04 10.91 -2.64
CA LYS A 143 -18.71 9.71 -3.42
C LYS A 143 -17.42 9.05 -2.94
N HIS A 144 -16.41 9.83 -2.51
CA HIS A 144 -15.16 9.30 -1.98
C HIS A 144 -15.32 8.73 -0.57
N SER A 145 -16.11 9.39 0.28
CA SER A 145 -16.43 8.87 1.63
C SER A 145 -17.19 7.55 1.53
N LEU A 146 -18.24 7.47 0.69
CA LEU A 146 -18.97 6.23 0.43
C LEU A 146 -18.09 5.12 -0.17
N ALA A 147 -17.09 5.49 -0.99
CA ALA A 147 -16.14 4.53 -1.54
C ALA A 147 -15.34 3.82 -0.44
N ILE A 148 -14.92 4.54 0.60
CA ILE A 148 -14.25 3.95 1.78
C ILE A 148 -15.20 2.99 2.51
N PHE A 149 -16.44 3.39 2.75
CA PHE A 149 -17.44 2.53 3.37
C PHE A 149 -17.66 1.24 2.56
N HIS A 150 -17.84 1.34 1.24
CA HIS A 150 -17.98 0.18 0.35
C HIS A 150 -16.72 -0.72 0.34
N ALA A 151 -15.53 -0.14 0.51
CA ALA A 151 -14.29 -0.89 0.64
C ALA A 151 -14.31 -1.81 1.87
N TYR A 152 -14.79 -1.32 3.01
CA TYR A 152 -14.98 -2.12 4.22
C TYR A 152 -16.03 -3.21 4.05
N LEU A 153 -17.18 -2.92 3.45
CA LEU A 153 -18.20 -3.94 3.17
C LEU A 153 -17.63 -5.07 2.31
N SER A 154 -16.90 -4.73 1.26
CA SER A 154 -16.24 -5.71 0.39
C SER A 154 -15.16 -6.50 1.10
N PHE A 155 -14.40 -5.85 1.99
CA PHE A 155 -13.41 -6.50 2.82
C PHE A 155 -14.04 -7.53 3.76
N TYR A 156 -15.09 -7.17 4.49
CA TYR A 156 -15.77 -8.10 5.41
C TYR A 156 -16.35 -9.32 4.71
N LYS A 157 -16.87 -9.16 3.48
CA LYS A 157 -17.32 -10.30 2.66
C LYS A 157 -16.20 -11.29 2.34
N GLN A 158 -14.96 -10.82 2.25
CA GLN A 158 -13.78 -11.65 1.94
C GLN A 158 -12.96 -12.04 3.17
N LEU A 159 -13.29 -11.55 4.37
CA LEU A 159 -12.46 -11.68 5.57
C LEU A 159 -12.12 -13.15 5.89
N LYS A 160 -13.12 -14.03 5.84
CA LYS A 160 -12.91 -15.48 6.10
C LYS A 160 -11.86 -16.07 5.17
N HIS A 161 -11.93 -15.75 3.88
CA HIS A 161 -10.96 -16.22 2.88
C HIS A 161 -9.57 -15.62 3.11
N LEU A 162 -9.48 -14.34 3.43
CA LEU A 162 -8.22 -13.66 3.74
C LEU A 162 -7.54 -14.25 4.99
N ILE A 163 -8.30 -14.61 6.01
CA ILE A 163 -7.77 -15.27 7.21
C ILE A 163 -7.24 -16.67 6.89
N ILE A 164 -7.89 -17.42 6.01
CA ILE A 164 -7.37 -18.72 5.55
C ILE A 164 -6.01 -18.54 4.84
N ILE A 165 -5.91 -17.56 3.93
CA ILE A 165 -4.64 -17.24 3.27
C ILE A 165 -3.59 -16.84 4.32
N ARG A 166 -3.95 -15.93 5.24
CA ARG A 166 -3.08 -15.48 6.33
C ARG A 166 -2.47 -16.65 7.12
N ASN A 167 -3.27 -17.65 7.45
CA ASN A 167 -2.82 -18.79 8.25
C ASN A 167 -1.82 -19.70 7.51
N ARG A 168 -1.83 -19.62 6.18
CA ARG A 168 -0.87 -20.34 5.30
C ARG A 168 0.36 -19.51 4.93
N THR A 169 0.34 -18.20 5.21
CA THR A 169 1.42 -17.27 4.84
C THR A 169 2.45 -17.19 5.96
N ASN A 170 3.72 -17.37 5.61
CA ASN A 170 4.82 -17.09 6.52
C ASN A 170 5.02 -15.57 6.59
N ARG A 171 4.88 -14.98 7.77
CA ARG A 171 4.91 -13.53 8.01
C ARG A 171 6.13 -13.16 8.85
N LYS A 172 7.23 -12.84 8.19
CA LYS A 172 8.51 -12.56 8.85
C LYS A 172 8.80 -11.07 8.94
N VAL A 173 8.41 -10.33 7.92
CA VAL A 173 8.87 -8.95 7.70
C VAL A 173 7.98 -7.94 8.41
N ILE A 174 8.61 -6.98 9.08
CA ILE A 174 7.95 -5.78 9.58
C ILE A 174 7.91 -4.77 8.43
N HIS A 175 6.73 -4.30 8.07
CA HIS A 175 6.47 -3.49 6.88
C HIS A 175 6.63 -1.99 7.07
N TYR A 176 6.75 -1.53 8.30
CA TYR A 176 6.73 -0.10 8.62
C TYR A 176 7.97 0.31 9.44
N ASN A 177 8.39 1.52 9.20
CA ASN A 177 9.37 2.27 10.00
C ASN A 177 8.77 3.59 10.54
N THR A 178 7.54 3.93 10.15
CA THR A 178 6.80 5.12 10.56
C THR A 178 5.44 4.70 11.12
N PHE A 179 5.01 5.35 12.23
CA PHE A 179 3.75 4.99 12.87
C PHE A 179 2.55 5.32 11.98
N SER A 180 2.44 6.57 11.49
CA SER A 180 1.39 6.97 10.56
C SER A 180 1.79 8.23 9.78
N ILE A 181 1.68 8.15 8.46
CA ILE A 181 1.84 9.32 7.60
C ILE A 181 0.60 10.23 7.63
N VAL A 182 -0.56 9.70 8.00
CA VAL A 182 -1.82 10.47 8.09
C VAL A 182 -1.72 11.52 9.18
N PHE A 183 -1.18 11.18 10.35
CA PHE A 183 -0.99 12.15 11.44
C PHE A 183 0.07 13.21 11.11
N ASN A 184 1.07 12.87 10.32
CA ASN A 184 2.04 13.84 9.80
C ASN A 184 1.38 14.83 8.84
N PHE A 185 0.44 14.37 8.02
CA PHE A 185 -0.31 15.21 7.07
C PHE A 185 -1.28 16.18 7.75
N ILE A 186 -1.93 15.76 8.84
CA ILE A 186 -2.88 16.61 9.62
C ILE A 186 -2.14 17.67 10.46
N GLY A 187 -0.81 17.78 10.35
CA GLY A 187 -0.02 18.86 10.96
C GLY A 187 0.49 18.56 12.37
N LEU A 188 0.44 17.30 12.80
CA LEU A 188 0.87 16.91 14.15
C LEU A 188 2.37 16.58 14.28
N LYS A 189 3.10 16.37 13.17
CA LYS A 189 4.59 16.34 13.14
C LYS A 189 5.09 16.48 11.70
N ARG A 190 6.12 17.31 11.49
CA ARG A 190 6.95 17.26 10.28
C ARG A 190 7.90 16.06 10.39
N LEU A 191 8.02 15.27 9.32
CA LEU A 191 9.08 14.26 9.18
C LEU A 191 10.44 14.92 9.00
#